data_4e4b5c174e92b669a28eec9bcc6e9b70
#
_entry.id   4e4b5c174e92b669a28eec9bcc6e9b70
#
_cell.length_a   1.000
_cell.length_b   1.000
_cell.length_c   1.000
_cell.angle_alpha   90.00
_cell.angle_beta   90.00
_cell.angle_gamma   90.00
#
_symmetry.space_group_name_H-M   'P 1'
#
loop_
_entity.id
_entity.type
_entity.pdbx_description
1 polymer ?
#
loop_
_entity_poly.entity_id
_entity_poly.type
_entity_poly.pdbx_seq_one_letter_code
_entity_poly.pdbx_strand_id
1 'polypeptide(L)'
;KEQEKDKSKNILTNTKMDNEVATEVLSGLGANTEPSSILIYPKTFNDRDKIANTISEYNKKVADKYGAGTEDYNKHSITYSDMAKQMTSIMSQMINTITLILTAFAGISLIVSSIMIGILTYVSVVERTKEIGILRAIGARKKDITRIFIAEAGLIGFISGAVGVIVSSSLALPISKTIAKALKIDNFSAGLDIKSAVGLILLSVILTLIASVIPSRMAAKKDPVEALRTE
;
A
#
# COMPACT_ATOMS: atom_id res chain seq x y z
N LYS A 1 29.88 35.04 -33.67
CA LYS A 1 30.09 35.16 -35.15
C LYS A 1 31.56 35.49 -35.54
N GLU A 2 32.25 36.40 -34.82
CA GLU A 2 33.68 36.69 -35.12
C GLU A 2 34.60 35.59 -34.56
N GLN A 3 34.34 35.11 -33.33
CA GLN A 3 35.07 33.98 -32.76
C GLN A 3 34.86 32.66 -33.53
N GLU A 4 33.74 32.52 -34.20
CA GLU A 4 33.39 31.36 -35.03
C GLU A 4 34.20 31.35 -36.34
N LYS A 5 34.63 32.54 -36.83
CA LYS A 5 35.46 32.70 -38.01
C LYS A 5 36.96 32.38 -37.75
N ASP A 6 37.45 32.66 -36.55
CA ASP A 6 38.80 32.34 -36.14
C ASP A 6 38.82 31.64 -34.77
N LYS A 7 38.92 30.34 -34.84
CA LYS A 7 38.96 29.47 -33.64
C LYS A 7 40.38 29.39 -33.01
N SER A 8 41.38 29.98 -33.66
CA SER A 8 42.77 29.92 -33.18
C SER A 8 43.12 30.96 -32.14
N LYS A 9 42.25 31.97 -31.94
CA LYS A 9 42.46 33.06 -31.00
C LYS A 9 41.18 33.39 -30.21
N ASN A 10 41.32 33.68 -28.94
CA ASN A 10 40.24 34.26 -28.14
C ASN A 10 40.14 35.75 -28.46
N ILE A 11 39.04 36.19 -29.01
CA ILE A 11 38.81 37.59 -29.42
C ILE A 11 38.83 38.56 -28.23
N LEU A 12 38.39 38.10 -27.04
CA LEU A 12 38.35 38.93 -25.83
C LEU A 12 39.74 39.11 -25.19
N THR A 13 40.56 38.07 -25.21
CA THR A 13 41.88 38.08 -24.54
C THR A 13 43.05 38.13 -25.51
N ASN A 14 42.81 38.02 -26.81
CA ASN A 14 43.79 37.98 -27.89
C ASN A 14 44.88 36.88 -27.72
N THR A 15 44.58 35.84 -26.97
CA THR A 15 45.46 34.70 -26.71
C THR A 15 45.20 33.57 -27.72
N LYS A 16 46.26 32.84 -28.11
CA LYS A 16 46.12 31.61 -28.90
C LYS A 16 45.33 30.58 -28.10
N MET A 17 44.37 29.95 -28.74
CA MET A 17 43.57 28.89 -28.15
C MET A 17 43.75 27.61 -28.95
N ASP A 18 43.74 26.49 -28.24
CA ASP A 18 43.59 25.18 -28.84
C ASP A 18 42.14 24.95 -29.25
N ASN A 19 41.89 24.03 -30.17
CA ASN A 19 40.55 23.76 -30.70
C ASN A 19 39.54 23.35 -29.61
N GLU A 20 39.99 22.65 -28.57
CA GLU A 20 39.10 22.29 -27.42
C GLU A 20 38.68 23.52 -26.63
N VAL A 21 39.63 24.39 -26.27
CA VAL A 21 39.33 25.63 -25.51
C VAL A 21 38.51 26.59 -26.37
N ALA A 22 38.72 26.63 -27.68
CA ALA A 22 37.92 27.43 -28.61
C ALA A 22 36.46 26.95 -28.65
N THR A 23 36.24 25.64 -28.64
CA THR A 23 34.90 25.06 -28.63
C THR A 23 34.19 25.34 -27.30
N GLU A 24 34.87 25.27 -26.17
CA GLU A 24 34.35 25.57 -24.84
C GLU A 24 33.97 27.05 -24.71
N VAL A 25 34.80 27.96 -25.15
CA VAL A 25 34.50 29.41 -25.16
C VAL A 25 33.33 29.73 -26.09
N LEU A 26 33.27 29.14 -27.29
CA LEU A 26 32.13 29.28 -28.19
C LEU A 26 30.84 28.75 -27.61
N SER A 27 30.90 27.62 -26.91
CA SER A 27 29.80 27.05 -26.18
C SER A 27 29.27 28.00 -25.06
N GLY A 28 30.18 28.59 -24.29
CA GLY A 28 29.86 29.57 -23.27
C GLY A 28 29.24 30.88 -23.81
N LEU A 29 29.58 31.23 -25.08
CA LEU A 29 29.03 32.38 -25.79
C LEU A 29 27.71 32.06 -26.56
N GLY A 30 27.17 30.85 -26.40
CA GLY A 30 25.93 30.42 -27.05
C GLY A 30 26.07 30.07 -28.53
N ALA A 31 27.30 29.88 -29.02
CA ALA A 31 27.57 29.48 -30.41
C ALA A 31 27.49 27.97 -30.64
N ASN A 32 27.16 27.19 -29.61
CA ASN A 32 27.01 25.75 -29.71
C ASN A 32 25.67 25.43 -30.36
N THR A 33 25.71 24.75 -31.51
CA THR A 33 24.51 24.30 -32.23
C THR A 33 23.96 22.98 -31.68
N GLU A 34 24.71 22.30 -30.83
CA GLU A 34 24.27 21.07 -30.22
C GLU A 34 23.49 21.34 -28.92
N PRO A 35 22.32 20.78 -28.75
CA PRO A 35 21.55 20.97 -27.53
C PRO A 35 22.28 20.32 -26.35
N SER A 36 22.48 21.07 -25.28
CA SER A 36 23.09 20.58 -24.03
C SER A 36 22.13 19.67 -23.24
N SER A 37 20.82 19.80 -23.46
CA SER A 37 19.80 18.97 -22.86
C SER A 37 18.54 18.95 -23.73
N ILE A 38 17.83 17.83 -23.70
CA ILE A 38 16.55 17.65 -24.38
C ILE A 38 15.51 17.33 -23.32
N LEU A 39 14.48 18.15 -23.23
CA LEU A 39 13.35 17.95 -22.33
C LEU A 39 12.18 17.36 -23.12
N ILE A 40 11.71 16.21 -22.70
CA ILE A 40 10.58 15.50 -23.32
C ILE A 40 9.40 15.52 -22.33
N TYR A 41 8.25 16.05 -22.80
CA TYR A 41 7.02 16.12 -22.03
C TYR A 41 6.01 15.11 -22.58
N PRO A 42 5.89 13.90 -22.00
CA PRO A 42 4.90 12.91 -22.42
C PRO A 42 3.49 13.40 -22.04
N LYS A 43 2.48 13.12 -22.87
CA LYS A 43 1.08 13.48 -22.61
C LYS A 43 0.44 12.59 -21.54
N THR A 44 0.87 11.33 -21.46
CA THR A 44 0.34 10.35 -20.51
C THR A 44 1.47 9.57 -19.84
N PHE A 45 1.17 8.96 -18.68
CA PHE A 45 2.11 8.07 -18.01
C PHE A 45 2.51 6.87 -18.89
N ASN A 46 1.59 6.38 -19.72
CA ASN A 46 1.85 5.27 -20.63
C ASN A 46 2.86 5.66 -21.73
N ASP A 47 2.77 6.88 -22.24
CA ASP A 47 3.72 7.39 -23.23
C ASP A 47 5.12 7.60 -22.62
N ARG A 48 5.18 8.03 -21.36
CA ARG A 48 6.43 8.11 -20.60
C ARG A 48 7.12 6.73 -20.51
N ASP A 49 6.36 5.70 -20.17
CA ASP A 49 6.88 4.34 -20.01
C ASP A 49 7.37 3.78 -21.37
N LYS A 50 6.67 4.10 -22.47
CA LYS A 50 7.13 3.75 -23.83
C LYS A 50 8.48 4.42 -24.17
N ILE A 51 8.61 5.71 -23.87
CA ILE A 51 9.86 6.45 -24.09
C ILE A 51 11.01 5.83 -23.28
N ALA A 52 10.78 5.56 -21.99
CA ALA A 52 11.76 4.95 -21.11
C ALA A 52 12.21 3.57 -21.61
N ASN A 53 11.25 2.74 -22.05
CA ASN A 53 11.54 1.43 -22.62
C ASN A 53 12.33 1.53 -23.94
N THR A 54 11.98 2.46 -24.82
CA THR A 54 12.71 2.69 -26.07
C THR A 54 14.17 3.10 -25.81
N ILE A 55 14.41 4.00 -24.86
CA ILE A 55 15.76 4.39 -24.46
C ILE A 55 16.52 3.19 -23.86
N SER A 56 15.85 2.41 -23.03
CA SER A 56 16.45 1.21 -22.42
C SER A 56 16.84 0.17 -23.47
N GLU A 57 15.99 -0.08 -24.47
CA GLU A 57 16.31 -0.97 -25.59
C GLU A 57 17.46 -0.46 -26.45
N TYR A 58 17.49 0.83 -26.70
CA TYR A 58 18.61 1.45 -27.41
C TYR A 58 19.92 1.28 -26.64
N ASN A 59 19.94 1.62 -25.36
CA ASN A 59 21.12 1.47 -24.52
C ASN A 59 21.58 0.01 -24.41
N LYS A 60 20.64 -0.95 -24.41
CA LYS A 60 20.97 -2.37 -24.46
C LYS A 60 21.71 -2.74 -25.77
N LYS A 61 21.24 -2.25 -26.92
CA LYS A 61 21.92 -2.47 -28.21
C LYS A 61 23.30 -1.82 -28.23
N VAL A 62 23.46 -0.65 -27.61
CA VAL A 62 24.75 0.01 -27.46
C VAL A 62 25.70 -0.79 -26.57
N ALA A 63 25.16 -1.36 -25.46
CA ALA A 63 25.91 -2.23 -24.56
C ALA A 63 26.37 -3.53 -25.24
N ASP A 64 25.51 -4.13 -26.05
CA ASP A 64 25.82 -5.34 -26.82
C ASP A 64 26.93 -5.07 -27.88
N LYS A 65 26.98 -3.86 -28.42
CA LYS A 65 27.95 -3.47 -29.46
C LYS A 65 29.28 -3.03 -28.89
N TYR A 66 29.30 -2.24 -27.82
CA TYR A 66 30.49 -1.58 -27.30
C TYR A 66 30.99 -2.13 -25.97
N GLY A 67 30.18 -2.97 -25.32
CA GLY A 67 30.41 -3.47 -23.98
C GLY A 67 29.91 -2.48 -22.90
N ALA A 68 29.08 -2.95 -21.97
CA ALA A 68 28.55 -2.11 -20.91
C ALA A 68 29.68 -1.53 -20.02
N GLY A 69 29.64 -0.22 -19.76
CA GLY A 69 30.60 0.47 -18.90
C GLY A 69 31.90 0.87 -19.55
N THR A 70 32.06 0.66 -20.85
CA THR A 70 33.23 1.17 -21.63
C THR A 70 33.10 2.65 -21.95
N GLU A 71 34.19 3.32 -22.27
CA GLU A 71 34.17 4.73 -22.66
C GLU A 71 33.30 4.94 -23.91
N ASP A 72 33.40 4.02 -24.88
CA ASP A 72 32.57 4.05 -26.09
C ASP A 72 31.08 3.83 -25.79
N TYR A 73 30.74 2.98 -24.83
CA TYR A 73 29.38 2.88 -24.35
C TYR A 73 28.86 4.21 -23.79
N ASN A 74 29.65 4.88 -22.95
CA ASN A 74 29.27 6.15 -22.34
C ASN A 74 29.08 7.28 -23.37
N LYS A 75 29.87 7.25 -24.47
CA LYS A 75 29.74 8.21 -25.59
C LYS A 75 28.46 8.00 -26.42
N HIS A 76 27.94 6.76 -26.49
CA HIS A 76 26.82 6.43 -27.37
C HIS A 76 25.53 6.14 -26.61
N SER A 77 25.61 5.95 -25.31
CA SER A 77 24.42 5.68 -24.48
C SER A 77 23.66 6.96 -24.16
N ILE A 78 22.34 6.86 -24.05
CA ILE A 78 21.47 7.96 -23.65
C ILE A 78 21.27 7.92 -22.15
N THR A 79 21.80 8.92 -21.45
CA THR A 79 21.51 9.14 -20.02
C THR A 79 20.29 10.06 -19.89
N TYR A 80 19.28 9.63 -19.15
CA TYR A 80 18.10 10.44 -18.92
C TYR A 80 17.70 10.43 -17.43
N SER A 81 17.07 11.49 -17.00
CA SER A 81 16.49 11.61 -15.67
C SER A 81 14.98 11.69 -15.78
N ASP A 82 14.29 10.75 -15.14
CA ASP A 82 12.83 10.72 -15.09
C ASP A 82 12.34 11.31 -13.76
N MET A 83 12.14 12.62 -13.75
CA MET A 83 11.66 13.35 -12.57
C MET A 83 10.29 12.88 -12.12
N ALA A 84 9.39 12.55 -13.06
CA ALA A 84 8.04 12.08 -12.72
C ALA A 84 8.10 10.70 -12.03
N LYS A 85 8.96 9.80 -12.48
CA LYS A 85 9.19 8.51 -11.84
C LYS A 85 9.78 8.67 -10.44
N GLN A 86 10.76 9.55 -10.27
CA GLN A 86 11.36 9.84 -8.96
C GLN A 86 10.31 10.38 -7.98
N MET A 87 9.52 11.37 -8.40
CA MET A 87 8.44 11.92 -7.58
C MET A 87 7.39 10.86 -7.21
N THR A 88 6.96 10.06 -8.18
CA THR A 88 6.00 8.97 -7.95
C THR A 88 6.58 7.91 -7.00
N SER A 89 7.86 7.58 -7.12
CA SER A 89 8.53 6.63 -6.23
C SER A 89 8.58 7.15 -4.78
N ILE A 90 8.97 8.40 -4.58
CA ILE A 90 8.99 9.05 -3.26
C ILE A 90 7.57 9.06 -2.65
N MET A 91 6.57 9.49 -3.43
CA MET A 91 5.17 9.49 -2.99
C MET A 91 4.69 8.10 -2.61
N SER A 92 4.97 7.09 -3.43
CA SER A 92 4.60 5.71 -3.14
C SER A 92 5.27 5.18 -1.88
N GLN A 93 6.55 5.51 -1.67
CA GLN A 93 7.26 5.13 -0.46
C GLN A 93 6.65 5.79 0.79
N MET A 94 6.29 7.06 0.73
CA MET A 94 5.60 7.76 1.81
C MET A 94 4.25 7.11 2.11
N ILE A 95 3.44 6.86 1.08
CA ILE A 95 2.12 6.22 1.22
C ILE A 95 2.28 4.83 1.84
N ASN A 96 3.22 4.02 1.37
CA ASN A 96 3.47 2.69 1.90
C ASN A 96 3.88 2.74 3.38
N THR A 97 4.73 3.68 3.76
CA THR A 97 5.15 3.87 5.16
C THR A 97 3.98 4.25 6.05
N ILE A 98 3.16 5.22 5.63
CA ILE A 98 1.95 5.62 6.37
C ILE A 98 0.97 4.44 6.47
N THR A 99 0.74 3.74 5.37
CA THR A 99 -0.15 2.57 5.33
C THR A 99 0.34 1.46 6.27
N LEU A 100 1.65 1.21 6.32
CA LEU A 100 2.24 0.23 7.24
C LEU A 100 1.96 0.60 8.71
N ILE A 101 2.18 1.87 9.06
CA ILE A 101 1.94 2.38 10.42
C ILE A 101 0.45 2.24 10.77
N LEU A 102 -0.46 2.69 9.90
CA LEU A 102 -1.90 2.59 10.13
C LEU A 102 -2.35 1.13 10.25
N THR A 103 -1.81 0.23 9.42
CA THR A 103 -2.11 -1.21 9.47
C THR A 103 -1.61 -1.83 10.78
N ALA A 104 -0.45 -1.42 11.27
CA ALA A 104 0.06 -1.88 12.57
C ALA A 104 -0.85 -1.44 13.73
N PHE A 105 -1.30 -0.18 13.75
CA PHE A 105 -2.27 0.29 14.74
C PHE A 105 -3.61 -0.45 14.65
N ALA A 106 -4.12 -0.69 13.43
CA ALA A 106 -5.32 -1.48 13.23
C ALA A 106 -5.14 -2.92 13.74
N GLY A 107 -3.98 -3.54 13.51
CA GLY A 107 -3.64 -4.86 14.03
C GLY A 107 -3.65 -4.94 15.55
N ILE A 108 -3.04 -3.97 16.23
CA ILE A 108 -3.08 -3.87 17.70
C ILE A 108 -4.53 -3.71 18.20
N SER A 109 -5.31 -2.86 17.55
CA SER A 109 -6.72 -2.64 17.87
C SER A 109 -7.54 -3.94 17.74
N LEU A 110 -7.29 -4.73 16.69
CA LEU A 110 -7.92 -6.04 16.50
C LEU A 110 -7.57 -7.04 17.60
N ILE A 111 -6.31 -7.06 18.06
CA ILE A 111 -5.88 -7.91 19.18
C ILE A 111 -6.62 -7.55 20.46
N VAL A 112 -6.65 -6.24 20.80
CA VAL A 112 -7.37 -5.76 21.99
C VAL A 112 -8.86 -6.09 21.90
N SER A 113 -9.49 -5.86 20.75
CA SER A 113 -10.91 -6.22 20.52
C SER A 113 -11.16 -7.72 20.68
N SER A 114 -10.26 -8.57 20.19
CA SER A 114 -10.37 -10.03 20.32
C SER A 114 -10.29 -10.48 21.78
N ILE A 115 -9.43 -9.86 22.59
CA ILE A 115 -9.37 -10.11 24.04
C ILE A 115 -10.67 -9.70 24.71
N MET A 116 -11.22 -8.53 24.36
CA MET A 116 -12.47 -8.05 24.90
C MET A 116 -13.64 -8.98 24.57
N ILE A 117 -13.72 -9.48 23.33
CA ILE A 117 -14.72 -10.48 22.92
C ILE A 117 -14.58 -11.75 23.77
N GLY A 118 -13.35 -12.21 24.03
CA GLY A 118 -13.09 -13.35 24.90
C GLY A 118 -13.58 -13.14 26.32
N ILE A 119 -13.36 -11.95 26.91
CA ILE A 119 -13.83 -11.59 28.24
C ILE A 119 -15.37 -11.54 28.28
N LEU A 120 -16.01 -10.88 27.30
CA LEU A 120 -17.48 -10.79 27.24
C LEU A 120 -18.11 -12.17 27.08
N THR A 121 -17.53 -13.04 26.24
CA THR A 121 -18.01 -14.42 26.12
C THR A 121 -17.83 -15.19 27.40
N TYR A 122 -16.73 -14.99 28.15
CA TYR A 122 -16.54 -15.62 29.47
C TYR A 122 -17.57 -15.16 30.47
N VAL A 123 -17.86 -13.85 30.55
CA VAL A 123 -18.90 -13.30 31.44
C VAL A 123 -20.29 -13.89 31.10
N SER A 124 -20.63 -13.91 29.79
CA SER A 124 -21.88 -14.53 29.32
C SER A 124 -22.01 -16.01 29.71
N VAL A 125 -20.92 -16.76 29.67
CA VAL A 125 -20.88 -18.17 30.13
C VAL A 125 -21.14 -18.26 31.63
N VAL A 126 -20.55 -17.35 32.42
CA VAL A 126 -20.75 -17.35 33.90
C VAL A 126 -22.19 -17.02 34.24
N GLU A 127 -22.78 -16.02 33.58
CA GLU A 127 -24.19 -15.62 33.79
C GLU A 127 -25.17 -16.75 33.44
N ARG A 128 -24.89 -17.53 32.40
CA ARG A 128 -25.75 -18.66 31.95
C ARG A 128 -25.35 -20.02 32.52
N THR A 129 -24.52 -20.05 33.58
CA THR A 129 -24.01 -21.31 34.16
C THR A 129 -25.14 -22.26 34.55
N LYS A 130 -26.25 -21.77 35.12
CA LYS A 130 -27.42 -22.55 35.51
C LYS A 130 -28.11 -23.20 34.30
N GLU A 131 -28.32 -22.47 33.22
CA GLU A 131 -28.87 -22.99 31.96
C GLU A 131 -28.02 -24.11 31.37
N ILE A 132 -26.69 -23.89 31.37
CA ILE A 132 -25.71 -24.88 30.91
C ILE A 132 -25.79 -26.14 31.79
N GLY A 133 -25.93 -25.99 33.11
CA GLY A 133 -26.10 -27.08 34.06
C GLY A 133 -27.35 -27.91 33.76
N ILE A 134 -28.50 -27.26 33.51
CA ILE A 134 -29.77 -27.90 33.15
C ILE A 134 -29.63 -28.67 31.84
N LEU A 135 -29.06 -28.05 30.79
CA LEU A 135 -28.84 -28.70 29.49
C LEU A 135 -27.99 -29.97 29.63
N ARG A 136 -26.96 -29.92 30.47
CA ARG A 136 -26.09 -31.07 30.72
C ARG A 136 -26.78 -32.14 31.57
N ALA A 137 -27.63 -31.77 32.52
CA ALA A 137 -28.40 -32.71 33.33
C ALA A 137 -29.41 -33.50 32.47
N ILE A 138 -29.99 -32.87 31.42
CA ILE A 138 -30.89 -33.52 30.45
C ILE A 138 -30.13 -34.40 29.44
N GLY A 139 -28.76 -34.37 29.43
CA GLY A 139 -27.96 -35.24 28.60
C GLY A 139 -27.18 -34.59 27.46
N ALA A 140 -27.12 -33.25 27.37
CA ALA A 140 -26.32 -32.54 26.39
C ALA A 140 -24.82 -32.85 26.56
N ARG A 141 -24.13 -33.14 25.47
CA ARG A 141 -22.69 -33.43 25.47
C ARG A 141 -21.90 -32.13 25.60
N LYS A 142 -20.71 -32.21 26.17
CA LYS A 142 -19.75 -31.08 26.24
C LYS A 142 -19.52 -30.40 24.86
N LYS A 143 -19.47 -31.18 23.78
CA LYS A 143 -19.33 -30.69 22.44
C LYS A 143 -20.52 -29.85 21.95
N ASP A 144 -21.70 -30.20 22.37
CA ASP A 144 -22.94 -29.51 21.98
C ASP A 144 -22.99 -28.12 22.62
N ILE A 145 -22.62 -28.00 23.88
CA ILE A 145 -22.49 -26.73 24.59
C ILE A 145 -21.40 -25.86 23.88
N THR A 146 -20.23 -26.41 23.61
CA THR A 146 -19.16 -25.67 22.88
C THR A 146 -19.66 -25.16 21.54
N ARG A 147 -20.39 -25.97 20.77
CA ARG A 147 -20.92 -25.58 19.44
C ARG A 147 -21.89 -24.43 19.51
N ILE A 148 -22.74 -24.38 20.54
CA ILE A 148 -23.70 -23.28 20.75
C ILE A 148 -22.94 -21.95 20.89
N PHE A 149 -21.96 -21.89 21.78
CA PHE A 149 -21.16 -20.66 21.99
C PHE A 149 -20.29 -20.29 20.77
N ILE A 150 -19.74 -21.27 20.05
CA ILE A 150 -18.99 -21.02 18.79
C ILE A 150 -19.96 -20.49 17.73
N ALA A 151 -21.16 -21.03 17.58
CA ALA A 151 -22.13 -20.53 16.61
C ALA A 151 -22.60 -19.11 16.96
N GLU A 152 -22.85 -18.82 18.25
CA GLU A 152 -23.19 -17.47 18.73
C GLU A 152 -22.06 -16.47 18.41
N ALA A 153 -20.79 -16.83 18.69
CA ALA A 153 -19.64 -16.01 18.37
C ALA A 153 -19.47 -15.81 16.85
N GLY A 154 -19.70 -16.84 16.06
CA GLY A 154 -19.68 -16.74 14.59
C GLY A 154 -20.74 -15.80 14.05
N LEU A 155 -21.94 -15.83 14.60
CA LEU A 155 -23.03 -14.91 14.25
C LEU A 155 -22.68 -13.46 14.61
N ILE A 156 -22.13 -13.23 15.81
CA ILE A 156 -21.67 -11.91 16.25
C ILE A 156 -20.58 -11.41 15.32
N GLY A 157 -19.60 -12.24 14.97
CA GLY A 157 -18.52 -11.88 14.06
C GLY A 157 -19.02 -11.53 12.66
N PHE A 158 -20.00 -12.27 12.15
CA PHE A 158 -20.62 -11.99 10.86
C PHE A 158 -21.37 -10.66 10.85
N ILE A 159 -22.26 -10.44 11.82
CA ILE A 159 -23.04 -9.20 11.93
C ILE A 159 -22.11 -8.00 12.12
N SER A 160 -21.13 -8.09 13.02
CA SER A 160 -20.18 -7.01 13.29
C SER A 160 -19.33 -6.69 12.05
N GLY A 161 -18.85 -7.71 11.34
CA GLY A 161 -18.11 -7.55 10.09
C GLY A 161 -18.98 -6.89 9.01
N ALA A 162 -20.22 -7.31 8.83
CA ALA A 162 -21.15 -6.73 7.88
C ALA A 162 -21.45 -5.25 8.19
N VAL A 163 -21.75 -4.94 9.46
CA VAL A 163 -21.96 -3.56 9.92
C VAL A 163 -20.71 -2.70 9.69
N GLY A 164 -19.51 -3.23 10.02
CA GLY A 164 -18.26 -2.53 9.79
C GLY A 164 -18.03 -2.19 8.32
N VAL A 165 -18.27 -3.11 7.41
CA VAL A 165 -18.19 -2.90 5.95
C VAL A 165 -19.21 -1.87 5.48
N ILE A 166 -20.45 -1.94 5.93
CA ILE A 166 -21.51 -0.98 5.56
C ILE A 166 -21.13 0.43 6.03
N VAL A 167 -20.73 0.59 7.29
CA VAL A 167 -20.35 1.89 7.85
C VAL A 167 -19.12 2.44 7.11
N SER A 168 -18.09 1.64 6.88
CA SER A 168 -16.88 2.04 6.17
C SER A 168 -17.20 2.49 4.74
N SER A 169 -18.02 1.73 4.01
CA SER A 169 -18.42 2.08 2.63
C SER A 169 -19.25 3.35 2.60
N SER A 170 -20.16 3.52 3.55
CA SER A 170 -21.01 4.72 3.67
C SER A 170 -20.20 5.99 3.94
N LEU A 171 -19.12 5.89 4.71
CA LEU A 171 -18.21 7.01 4.98
C LEU A 171 -17.24 7.28 3.83
N ALA A 172 -16.79 6.24 3.13
CA ALA A 172 -15.84 6.39 2.02
C ALA A 172 -16.41 7.20 0.86
N LEU A 173 -17.70 7.06 0.54
CA LEU A 173 -18.36 7.76 -0.56
C LEU A 173 -18.34 9.30 -0.44
N PRO A 174 -18.82 9.92 0.68
CA PRO A 174 -18.78 11.37 0.82
C PRO A 174 -17.35 11.90 0.94
N ILE A 175 -16.46 11.17 1.60
CA ILE A 175 -15.05 11.56 1.73
C ILE A 175 -14.39 11.62 0.35
N SER A 176 -14.57 10.58 -0.48
CA SER A 176 -13.98 10.55 -1.83
C SER A 176 -14.49 11.70 -2.71
N LYS A 177 -15.79 12.01 -2.65
CA LYS A 177 -16.39 13.14 -3.40
C LYS A 177 -15.83 14.50 -2.93
N THR A 178 -15.61 14.67 -1.63
CA THR A 178 -15.06 15.91 -1.08
C THR A 178 -13.60 16.08 -1.51
N ILE A 179 -12.81 15.02 -1.47
CA ILE A 179 -11.42 15.02 -1.92
C ILE A 179 -11.34 15.28 -3.43
N ALA A 180 -12.15 14.60 -4.25
CA ALA A 180 -12.22 14.81 -5.69
C ALA A 180 -12.49 16.27 -6.03
N LYS A 181 -13.48 16.88 -5.36
CA LYS A 181 -13.83 18.28 -5.54
C LYS A 181 -12.71 19.24 -5.10
N ALA A 182 -12.06 18.97 -3.98
CA ALA A 182 -10.97 19.80 -3.46
C ALA A 182 -9.73 19.76 -4.37
N LEU A 183 -9.39 18.59 -4.91
CA LEU A 183 -8.24 18.39 -5.77
C LEU A 183 -8.54 18.58 -7.26
N LYS A 184 -9.80 18.87 -7.63
CA LYS A 184 -10.26 19.00 -9.03
C LYS A 184 -9.87 17.79 -9.90
N ILE A 185 -9.99 16.59 -9.33
CA ILE A 185 -9.70 15.34 -10.02
C ILE A 185 -11.04 14.73 -10.45
N ASP A 186 -11.29 14.68 -11.75
CA ASP A 186 -12.46 13.99 -12.28
C ASP A 186 -12.28 12.48 -12.16
N ASN A 187 -13.36 11.77 -11.75
CA ASN A 187 -13.42 10.31 -11.60
C ASN A 187 -12.59 9.71 -10.44
N PHE A 188 -12.26 10.47 -9.39
CA PHE A 188 -11.72 9.88 -8.18
C PHE A 188 -12.85 9.24 -7.36
N SER A 189 -12.83 7.90 -7.24
CA SER A 189 -13.76 7.14 -6.43
C SER A 189 -12.98 6.19 -5.51
N ALA A 190 -13.04 6.46 -4.21
CA ALA A 190 -12.57 5.53 -3.20
C ALA A 190 -13.74 4.62 -2.82
N GLY A 191 -13.79 3.44 -3.39
CA GLY A 191 -14.76 2.39 -3.08
C GLY A 191 -14.08 1.16 -2.48
N LEU A 192 -14.77 0.46 -1.60
CA LEU A 192 -14.33 -0.83 -1.11
C LEU A 192 -14.65 -1.89 -2.16
N ASP A 193 -13.65 -2.60 -2.66
CA ASP A 193 -13.86 -3.72 -3.58
C ASP A 193 -14.63 -4.86 -2.87
N ILE A 194 -15.53 -5.50 -3.59
CA ILE A 194 -16.37 -6.59 -3.06
C ILE A 194 -15.51 -7.72 -2.48
N LYS A 195 -14.39 -8.05 -3.12
CA LYS A 195 -13.47 -9.07 -2.61
C LYS A 195 -12.88 -8.70 -1.26
N SER A 196 -12.49 -7.43 -1.10
CA SER A 196 -11.97 -6.89 0.15
C SER A 196 -13.07 -6.86 1.22
N ALA A 197 -14.29 -6.48 0.87
CA ALA A 197 -15.43 -6.47 1.78
C ALA A 197 -15.72 -7.88 2.33
N VAL A 198 -15.79 -8.88 1.47
CA VAL A 198 -15.99 -10.28 1.87
C VAL A 198 -14.80 -10.77 2.72
N GLY A 199 -13.58 -10.44 2.32
CA GLY A 199 -12.37 -10.77 3.08
C GLY A 199 -12.38 -10.21 4.50
N LEU A 200 -12.84 -8.97 4.69
CA LEU A 200 -12.93 -8.33 6.01
C LEU A 200 -14.03 -8.98 6.88
N ILE A 201 -15.18 -9.35 6.31
CA ILE A 201 -16.23 -10.08 7.03
C ILE A 201 -15.71 -11.45 7.47
N LEU A 202 -15.04 -12.19 6.58
CA LEU A 202 -14.44 -13.48 6.93
C LEU A 202 -13.37 -13.33 8.03
N LEU A 203 -12.55 -12.32 7.95
CA LEU A 203 -11.54 -12.02 8.98
C LEU A 203 -12.21 -11.74 10.33
N SER A 204 -13.29 -10.96 10.36
CA SER A 204 -14.07 -10.68 11.56
C SER A 204 -14.63 -11.97 12.19
N VAL A 205 -15.21 -12.86 11.38
CA VAL A 205 -15.71 -14.16 11.83
C VAL A 205 -14.59 -15.02 12.41
N ILE A 206 -13.47 -15.12 11.72
CA ILE A 206 -12.31 -15.93 12.16
C ILE A 206 -11.78 -15.41 13.52
N LEU A 207 -11.61 -14.11 13.66
CA LEU A 207 -11.11 -13.50 14.90
C LEU A 207 -12.07 -13.74 16.09
N THR A 208 -13.38 -13.57 15.87
CA THR A 208 -14.39 -13.85 16.89
C THR A 208 -14.45 -15.32 17.28
N LEU A 209 -14.33 -16.22 16.32
CA LEU A 209 -14.26 -17.66 16.59
C LEU A 209 -13.03 -18.00 17.43
N ILE A 210 -11.86 -17.49 17.08
CA ILE A 210 -10.62 -17.72 17.81
C ILE A 210 -10.75 -17.20 19.26
N ALA A 211 -11.25 -15.96 19.42
CA ALA A 211 -11.43 -15.35 20.73
C ALA A 211 -12.40 -16.12 21.63
N SER A 212 -13.43 -16.76 21.07
CA SER A 212 -14.46 -17.49 21.81
C SER A 212 -14.09 -18.94 22.13
N VAL A 213 -13.05 -19.51 21.51
CA VAL A 213 -12.66 -20.93 21.72
C VAL A 213 -12.35 -21.24 23.20
N ILE A 214 -11.60 -20.38 23.87
CA ILE A 214 -11.20 -20.60 25.27
C ILE A 214 -12.42 -20.54 26.18
N PRO A 215 -13.24 -19.45 26.18
CA PRO A 215 -14.43 -19.36 27.03
C PRO A 215 -15.47 -20.47 26.78
N SER A 216 -15.68 -20.81 25.48
CA SER A 216 -16.65 -21.86 25.13
C SER A 216 -16.26 -23.26 25.65
N ARG A 217 -14.95 -23.58 25.64
CA ARG A 217 -14.43 -24.82 26.24
C ARG A 217 -14.52 -24.80 27.76
N MET A 218 -14.34 -23.66 28.39
CA MET A 218 -14.53 -23.50 29.83
C MET A 218 -16.00 -23.72 30.22
N ALA A 219 -16.96 -23.16 29.47
CA ALA A 219 -18.38 -23.40 29.60
C ALA A 219 -18.71 -24.90 29.60
N ALA A 220 -18.20 -25.63 28.64
CA ALA A 220 -18.45 -27.06 28.47
C ALA A 220 -17.85 -27.92 29.59
N LYS A 221 -16.88 -27.43 30.34
CA LYS A 221 -16.22 -28.14 31.46
C LYS A 221 -16.93 -27.96 32.81
N LYS A 222 -17.87 -26.99 32.96
CA LYS A 222 -18.60 -26.77 34.19
C LYS A 222 -19.34 -28.03 34.65
N ASP A 223 -19.23 -28.33 35.95
CA ASP A 223 -19.92 -29.49 36.53
C ASP A 223 -21.41 -29.18 36.71
N PRO A 224 -22.33 -30.02 36.20
CA PRO A 224 -23.78 -29.83 36.38
C PRO A 224 -24.23 -29.69 37.83
N VAL A 225 -23.58 -30.43 38.72
CA VAL A 225 -23.92 -30.41 40.15
C VAL A 225 -23.53 -29.08 40.78
N GLU A 226 -22.35 -28.58 40.48
CA GLU A 226 -21.88 -27.28 40.95
C GLU A 226 -22.69 -26.10 40.34
N ALA A 227 -23.03 -26.22 39.06
CA ALA A 227 -23.81 -25.22 38.33
C ALA A 227 -25.25 -25.05 38.86
N LEU A 228 -25.83 -26.10 39.42
CA LEU A 228 -27.17 -26.11 40.02
C LEU A 228 -27.17 -25.73 41.50
N ARG A 229 -26.00 -25.79 42.18
CA ARG A 229 -25.88 -25.53 43.63
C ARG A 229 -25.53 -24.04 43.92
N THR A 230 -25.04 -23.31 42.97
CA THR A 230 -24.76 -21.86 43.13
C THR A 230 -26.06 -21.09 43.14
N GLU A 231 -26.50 -20.67 44.32
CA GLU A 231 -27.45 -19.58 44.56
C GLU A 231 -26.74 -18.24 44.39
#